data_65604f6e59d512e1f6a229513f1a9efb
#
_entry.id   65604f6e59d512e1f6a229513f1a9efb
#
_cell.length_a   1.000
_cell.length_b   1.000
_cell.length_c   1.000
_cell.angle_alpha   90.00
_cell.angle_beta   90.00
_cell.angle_gamma   90.00
#
_symmetry.space_group_name_H-M   'P 1'
#
loop_
_entity.id
_entity.type
_entity.pdbx_description
1 polymer ?
#
loop_
_entity_poly.entity_id
_entity_poly.type
_entity_poly.pdbx_seq_one_letter_code
_entity_poly.pdbx_strand_id
1 'polypeptide(L)'
;FYGYMAPSTGYIPTFLVSVYQHGVVLQIPKRKQTEEIVPFTPQPKLFHVMQRSREWTKTMGVDTVGALNDEITYGNINHLILLQEGLQEKLLADISDEIVSKNKRIILIAGPSSSGKTTFSHRLSIQLEIAGLTPHPVSMDDYFLDRELSPRDENGNYNFETIASL
;
A
#
# COMPACT_ATOMS: atom_id res chain seq x y z
N PHE A 1 -2.30 -11.95 -14.63
CA PHE A 1 -1.16 -12.21 -15.53
C PHE A 1 -1.34 -11.43 -16.83
N TYR A 2 -0.28 -10.77 -17.27
CA TYR A 2 -0.29 -9.98 -18.49
C TYR A 2 0.85 -10.46 -19.40
N GLY A 3 0.54 -10.88 -20.62
CA GLY A 3 1.50 -11.34 -21.60
C GLY A 3 1.80 -12.85 -21.55
N TYR A 4 2.83 -13.24 -22.26
CA TYR A 4 3.24 -14.64 -22.37
C TYR A 4 3.99 -15.12 -21.13
N MET A 5 3.69 -16.33 -20.70
CA MET A 5 4.40 -17.00 -19.61
C MET A 5 5.49 -17.91 -20.19
N ALA A 6 6.56 -18.10 -19.43
CA ALA A 6 7.57 -19.09 -19.79
C ALA A 6 6.95 -20.50 -19.79
N PRO A 7 7.23 -21.35 -20.80
CA PRO A 7 6.66 -22.70 -20.89
C PRO A 7 7.03 -23.63 -19.73
N SER A 8 8.15 -23.37 -19.08
CA SER A 8 8.60 -24.12 -17.91
C SER A 8 9.54 -23.28 -17.03
N THR A 9 9.73 -23.70 -15.79
CA THR A 9 10.67 -23.08 -14.85
C THR A 9 12.13 -23.14 -15.31
N GLY A 10 12.48 -24.07 -16.22
CA GLY A 10 13.82 -24.17 -16.80
C GLY A 10 14.25 -22.95 -17.62
N TYR A 11 13.30 -22.09 -18.01
CA TYR A 11 13.60 -20.81 -18.68
C TYR A 11 13.98 -19.68 -17.70
N ILE A 12 13.93 -19.93 -16.39
CA ILE A 12 14.26 -18.95 -15.35
C ILE A 12 15.46 -19.47 -14.56
N PRO A 13 16.69 -19.33 -15.11
CA PRO A 13 17.89 -19.92 -14.51
C PRO A 13 18.39 -19.15 -13.30
N THR A 14 18.05 -17.87 -13.21
CA THR A 14 18.62 -16.98 -12.19
C THR A 14 17.55 -16.48 -11.23
N PHE A 15 17.60 -16.94 -9.99
CA PHE A 15 16.83 -16.43 -8.87
C PHE A 15 17.52 -16.78 -7.54
N LEU A 16 17.19 -16.08 -6.49
CA LEU A 16 17.67 -16.38 -5.14
C LEU A 16 16.48 -16.46 -4.19
N VAL A 17 16.50 -17.48 -3.33
CA VAL A 17 15.52 -17.63 -2.25
C VAL A 17 16.24 -17.50 -0.92
N SER A 18 15.74 -16.63 -0.06
CA SER A 18 16.28 -16.43 1.29
C SER A 18 15.17 -16.33 2.33
N VAL A 19 15.51 -16.67 3.57
CA VAL A 19 14.60 -16.49 4.70
C VAL A 19 14.76 -15.06 5.22
N TYR A 20 13.62 -14.39 5.43
CA TYR A 20 13.57 -13.10 6.09
C TYR A 20 12.50 -13.10 7.18
N GLN A 21 12.95 -13.02 8.43
CA GLN A 21 12.08 -13.15 9.61
C GLN A 21 11.25 -14.45 9.55
N HIS A 22 9.92 -14.37 9.47
CA HIS A 22 9.00 -15.52 9.38
C HIS A 22 8.49 -15.74 7.94
N GLY A 23 9.15 -15.19 6.96
CA GLY A 23 8.77 -15.28 5.55
C GLY A 23 9.93 -15.71 4.65
N VAL A 24 9.61 -15.81 3.37
CA VAL A 24 10.56 -16.13 2.31
C VAL A 24 10.62 -14.98 1.34
N VAL A 25 11.83 -14.59 0.97
CA VAL A 25 12.08 -13.58 -0.07
C VAL A 25 12.54 -14.29 -1.34
N LEU A 26 11.82 -14.06 -2.42
CA LEU A 26 12.23 -14.45 -3.77
C LEU A 26 12.81 -13.23 -4.49
N GLN A 27 14.08 -13.28 -4.82
CA GLN A 27 14.76 -12.23 -5.59
C GLN A 27 14.90 -12.70 -7.04
N ILE A 28 14.50 -11.84 -7.95
CA ILE A 28 14.59 -12.06 -9.39
C ILE A 28 15.43 -10.95 -10.02
N PRO A 29 16.08 -11.20 -11.17
CA PRO A 29 16.83 -10.20 -11.88
C PRO A 29 15.95 -9.03 -12.35
N LYS A 30 16.56 -7.86 -12.54
CA LYS A 30 15.87 -6.74 -13.17
C LYS A 30 15.61 -7.06 -14.66
N ARG A 31 14.50 -6.56 -15.19
CA ARG A 31 14.01 -6.82 -16.55
C ARG A 31 15.04 -6.62 -17.66
N LYS A 32 16.05 -5.76 -17.45
CA LYS A 32 17.11 -5.47 -18.43
C LYS A 32 18.48 -6.08 -18.08
N GLN A 33 18.61 -6.72 -16.91
CA GLN A 33 19.85 -7.29 -16.39
C GLN A 33 19.55 -8.70 -15.88
N THR A 34 19.37 -9.64 -16.80
CA THR A 34 18.83 -10.99 -16.52
C THR A 34 19.79 -11.91 -15.77
N GLU A 35 21.05 -11.54 -15.60
CA GLU A 35 22.07 -12.36 -14.92
C GLU A 35 22.41 -11.86 -13.51
N GLU A 36 22.06 -10.62 -13.17
CA GLU A 36 22.42 -10.02 -11.89
C GLU A 36 21.22 -9.90 -10.94
N ILE A 37 21.34 -10.51 -9.75
CA ILE A 37 20.36 -10.36 -8.67
C ILE A 37 20.76 -9.19 -7.80
N VAL A 38 19.85 -8.22 -7.71
CA VAL A 38 20.04 -7.07 -6.81
C VAL A 38 19.98 -7.55 -5.35
N PRO A 39 20.93 -7.13 -4.49
CA PRO A 39 20.89 -7.46 -3.07
C PRO A 39 19.56 -7.06 -2.42
N PHE A 40 19.03 -7.93 -1.58
CA PHE A 40 17.81 -7.67 -0.83
C PHE A 40 18.03 -6.57 0.21
N THR A 41 17.21 -5.54 0.15
CA THR A 41 17.17 -4.49 1.18
C THR A 41 15.99 -4.75 2.11
N PRO A 42 16.22 -5.06 3.40
CA PRO A 42 15.15 -5.30 4.35
C PRO A 42 14.19 -4.12 4.48
N GLN A 43 12.89 -4.40 4.48
CA GLN A 43 11.84 -3.41 4.68
C GLN A 43 10.98 -3.77 5.91
N PRO A 44 11.50 -3.57 7.12
CA PRO A 44 10.87 -4.06 8.35
C PRO A 44 9.49 -3.46 8.59
N LYS A 45 9.27 -2.18 8.26
CA LYS A 45 7.95 -1.53 8.40
C LYS A 45 6.88 -2.17 7.52
N LEU A 46 7.20 -2.40 6.24
CA LEU A 46 6.29 -3.05 5.30
C LEU A 46 5.98 -4.49 5.75
N PHE A 47 7.00 -5.23 6.14
CA PHE A 47 6.84 -6.59 6.63
C PHE A 47 5.95 -6.66 7.87
N HIS A 48 6.13 -5.75 8.82
CA HIS A 48 5.30 -5.67 10.03
C HIS A 48 3.82 -5.38 9.68
N VAL A 49 3.54 -4.46 8.76
CA VAL A 49 2.16 -4.18 8.33
C VAL A 49 1.53 -5.40 7.67
N MET A 50 2.25 -6.11 6.82
CA MET A 50 1.77 -7.36 6.19
C MET A 50 1.48 -8.46 7.23
N GLN A 51 2.34 -8.60 8.24
CA GLN A 51 2.11 -9.54 9.35
C GLN A 51 0.85 -9.19 10.14
N ARG A 52 0.67 -7.92 10.55
CA ARG A 52 -0.54 -7.48 11.27
C ARG A 52 -1.80 -7.76 10.47
N SER A 53 -1.79 -7.51 9.17
CA SER A 53 -2.94 -7.82 8.30
C SER A 53 -3.24 -9.33 8.29
N ARG A 54 -2.23 -10.18 8.20
CA ARG A 54 -2.40 -11.63 8.23
C ARG A 54 -2.90 -12.15 9.58
N GLU A 55 -2.39 -11.62 10.67
CA GLU A 55 -2.85 -11.97 12.02
C GLU A 55 -4.32 -11.58 12.22
N TRP A 56 -4.71 -10.43 11.71
CA TRP A 56 -6.09 -9.97 11.76
C TRP A 56 -7.03 -10.90 10.97
N THR A 57 -6.70 -11.25 9.73
CA THR A 57 -7.53 -12.18 8.94
C THR A 57 -7.66 -13.55 9.58
N LYS A 58 -6.59 -14.04 10.25
CA LYS A 58 -6.65 -15.26 11.06
C LYS A 58 -7.58 -15.13 12.26
N THR A 59 -7.51 -14.00 12.98
CA THR A 59 -8.38 -13.74 14.13
C THR A 59 -9.85 -13.71 13.74
N MET A 60 -10.16 -13.23 12.54
CA MET A 60 -11.52 -13.23 12.00
C MET A 60 -11.93 -14.58 11.37
N GLY A 61 -11.02 -15.54 11.27
CA GLY A 61 -11.30 -16.84 10.64
C GLY A 61 -11.47 -16.78 9.12
N VAL A 62 -10.96 -15.73 8.46
CA VAL A 62 -11.06 -15.50 7.01
C VAL A 62 -9.70 -15.35 6.34
N ASP A 63 -8.73 -16.17 6.75
CA ASP A 63 -7.37 -16.14 6.25
C ASP A 63 -7.18 -16.83 4.89
N THR A 64 -8.23 -17.44 4.37
CA THR A 64 -8.29 -18.06 3.04
C THR A 64 -9.53 -17.60 2.26
N VAL A 65 -9.46 -17.67 0.94
CA VAL A 65 -10.62 -17.39 0.07
C VAL A 65 -11.77 -18.38 0.34
N GLY A 66 -11.45 -19.64 0.66
CA GLY A 66 -12.44 -20.63 1.04
C GLY A 66 -13.21 -20.22 2.28
N ALA A 67 -12.52 -19.86 3.35
CA ALA A 67 -13.15 -19.38 4.59
C ALA A 67 -14.01 -18.13 4.36
N LEU A 68 -13.55 -17.18 3.52
CA LEU A 68 -14.36 -16.03 3.15
C LEU A 68 -15.63 -16.42 2.41
N ASN A 69 -15.55 -17.37 1.48
CA ASN A 69 -16.72 -17.88 0.75
C ASN A 69 -17.71 -18.59 1.69
N ASP A 70 -17.23 -19.30 2.69
CA ASP A 70 -18.08 -19.92 3.70
C ASP A 70 -18.84 -18.85 4.50
N GLU A 71 -18.18 -17.78 4.96
CA GLU A 71 -18.83 -16.67 5.65
C GLU A 71 -19.90 -15.96 4.77
N ILE A 72 -19.63 -15.81 3.47
CA ILE A 72 -20.61 -15.28 2.53
C ILE A 72 -21.83 -16.22 2.43
N THR A 73 -21.59 -17.51 2.32
CA THR A 73 -22.64 -18.54 2.20
C THR A 73 -23.50 -18.63 3.46
N TYR A 74 -22.89 -18.47 4.64
CA TYR A 74 -23.59 -18.43 5.92
C TYR A 74 -24.33 -17.11 6.20
N GLY A 75 -24.16 -16.10 5.34
CA GLY A 75 -24.82 -14.79 5.48
C GLY A 75 -24.12 -13.83 6.44
N ASN A 76 -22.90 -14.12 6.86
CA ASN A 76 -22.14 -13.33 7.84
C ASN A 76 -21.36 -12.15 7.22
N ILE A 77 -21.40 -11.98 5.91
CA ILE A 77 -20.59 -10.98 5.20
C ILE A 77 -20.78 -9.56 5.71
N ASN A 78 -22.00 -9.15 6.04
CA ASN A 78 -22.28 -7.82 6.56
C ASN A 78 -21.58 -7.58 7.92
N HIS A 79 -21.57 -8.59 8.77
CA HIS A 79 -20.88 -8.51 10.06
C HIS A 79 -19.36 -8.40 9.86
N LEU A 80 -18.81 -9.16 8.92
CA LEU A 80 -17.39 -9.11 8.57
C LEU A 80 -16.98 -7.73 8.04
N ILE A 81 -17.81 -7.11 7.19
CA ILE A 81 -17.61 -5.74 6.70
C ILE A 81 -17.56 -4.75 7.87
N LEU A 82 -18.52 -4.81 8.79
CA LEU A 82 -18.56 -3.94 9.98
C LEU A 82 -17.33 -4.10 10.88
N LEU A 83 -16.85 -5.34 11.05
CA LEU A 83 -15.61 -5.61 11.79
C LEU A 83 -14.39 -4.96 11.12
N GLN A 84 -14.29 -5.06 9.80
CA GLN A 84 -13.20 -4.45 9.03
C GLN A 84 -13.25 -2.92 9.08
N GLU A 85 -14.43 -2.33 8.95
CA GLU A 85 -14.61 -0.89 9.07
C GLU A 85 -14.27 -0.41 10.49
N GLY A 86 -14.74 -1.13 11.52
CA GLY A 86 -14.41 -0.82 12.90
C GLY A 86 -12.92 -0.89 13.21
N LEU A 87 -12.21 -1.89 12.65
CA LEU A 87 -10.75 -1.96 12.75
C LEU A 87 -10.08 -0.78 12.06
N GLN A 88 -10.53 -0.40 10.87
CA GLN A 88 -9.96 0.73 10.15
C GLN A 88 -10.15 2.04 10.92
N GLU A 89 -11.32 2.28 11.49
CA GLU A 89 -11.56 3.45 12.34
C GLU A 89 -10.64 3.48 13.56
N LYS A 90 -10.47 2.34 14.22
CA LYS A 90 -9.54 2.23 15.34
C LYS A 90 -8.12 2.58 14.95
N LEU A 91 -7.63 2.06 13.82
CA LEU A 91 -6.29 2.37 13.33
C LEU A 91 -6.12 3.85 12.96
N LEU A 92 -7.15 4.49 12.42
CA LEU A 92 -7.15 5.94 12.14
C LEU A 92 -7.10 6.77 13.43
N ALA A 93 -7.86 6.36 14.46
CA ALA A 93 -7.81 7.00 15.77
C ALA A 93 -6.41 6.87 16.39
N ASP A 94 -5.81 5.67 16.38
CA ASP A 94 -4.45 5.45 16.88
C ASP A 94 -3.41 6.37 16.17
N ILE A 95 -3.55 6.55 14.85
CA ILE A 95 -2.69 7.46 14.07
C ILE A 95 -2.94 8.91 14.47
N SER A 96 -4.20 9.32 14.66
CA SER A 96 -4.55 10.66 15.14
C SER A 96 -3.92 10.96 16.50
N ASP A 97 -4.02 10.02 17.43
CA ASP A 97 -3.42 10.15 18.76
C ASP A 97 -1.88 10.28 18.69
N GLU A 98 -1.25 9.52 17.79
CA GLU A 98 0.19 9.62 17.56
C GLU A 98 0.57 11.01 16.99
N ILE A 99 -0.19 11.55 16.05
CA ILE A 99 0.02 12.87 15.45
C ILE A 99 -0.06 13.96 16.54
N VAL A 100 -1.10 13.90 17.36
CA VAL A 100 -1.34 14.85 18.46
C VAL A 100 -0.21 14.75 19.49
N SER A 101 0.10 13.55 19.98
CA SER A 101 1.13 13.34 21.00
C SER A 101 2.51 13.79 20.58
N LYS A 102 2.83 13.66 19.27
CA LYS A 102 4.10 14.09 18.69
C LYS A 102 4.09 15.53 18.16
N ASN A 103 2.96 16.24 18.34
CA ASN A 103 2.76 17.61 17.86
C ASN A 103 3.16 17.81 16.38
N LYS A 104 2.72 16.89 15.50
CA LYS A 104 3.04 16.95 14.07
C LYS A 104 2.13 17.95 13.38
N ARG A 105 2.73 18.88 12.62
CA ARG A 105 2.00 19.92 11.86
C ARG A 105 1.80 19.56 10.39
N ILE A 106 2.66 18.70 9.85
CA ILE A 106 2.62 18.28 8.44
C ILE A 106 2.57 16.75 8.42
N ILE A 107 1.57 16.21 7.74
CA ILE A 107 1.36 14.78 7.52
C ILE A 107 1.41 14.51 6.02
N LEU A 108 2.34 13.67 5.60
CA LEU A 108 2.47 13.27 4.20
C LEU A 108 1.86 11.88 4.01
N ILE A 109 0.88 11.79 3.10
CA ILE A 109 0.19 10.55 2.75
C ILE A 109 0.62 10.15 1.35
N ALA A 110 1.39 9.09 1.25
CA ALA A 110 1.88 8.56 -0.02
C ALA A 110 1.31 7.17 -0.29
N GLY A 111 1.11 6.84 -1.56
CA GLY A 111 0.63 5.53 -1.99
C GLY A 111 0.43 5.51 -3.50
N PRO A 112 0.32 4.33 -4.12
CA PRO A 112 0.09 4.19 -5.55
C PRO A 112 -1.27 4.78 -5.97
N SER A 113 -1.46 4.95 -7.28
CA SER A 113 -2.75 5.39 -7.83
C SER A 113 -3.86 4.42 -7.38
N SER A 114 -5.05 4.95 -7.14
CA SER A 114 -6.23 4.18 -6.69
C SER A 114 -6.06 3.42 -5.36
N SER A 115 -5.07 3.76 -4.54
CA SER A 115 -4.85 3.12 -3.22
C SER A 115 -5.75 3.66 -2.10
N GLY A 116 -6.63 4.62 -2.39
CA GLY A 116 -7.53 5.21 -1.39
C GLY A 116 -6.92 6.36 -0.57
N LYS A 117 -5.82 6.99 -1.02
CA LYS A 117 -5.19 8.13 -0.32
C LYS A 117 -6.18 9.23 0.06
N THR A 118 -7.02 9.64 -0.88
CA THR A 118 -8.02 10.70 -0.67
C THR A 118 -9.03 10.30 0.41
N THR A 119 -9.58 9.09 0.32
CA THR A 119 -10.51 8.58 1.34
C THR A 119 -9.84 8.49 2.71
N PHE A 120 -8.60 8.01 2.76
CA PHE A 120 -7.82 7.94 3.99
C PHE A 120 -7.58 9.32 4.60
N SER A 121 -7.20 10.33 3.79
CA SER A 121 -6.95 11.68 4.27
C SER A 121 -8.21 12.32 4.87
N HIS A 122 -9.36 12.14 4.22
CA HIS A 122 -10.64 12.65 4.76
C HIS A 122 -11.03 11.98 6.08
N ARG A 123 -10.91 10.65 6.17
CA ARG A 123 -11.23 9.92 7.41
C ARG A 123 -10.25 10.28 8.54
N LEU A 124 -8.96 10.45 8.23
CA LEU A 124 -7.98 10.92 9.22
C LEU A 124 -8.27 12.34 9.67
N SER A 125 -8.71 13.23 8.76
CA SER A 125 -9.11 14.59 9.12
C SER A 125 -10.25 14.59 10.16
N ILE A 126 -11.25 13.73 10.00
CA ILE A 126 -12.34 13.59 10.98
C ILE A 126 -11.78 13.20 12.36
N GLN A 127 -10.85 12.24 12.42
CA GLN A 127 -10.23 11.83 13.70
C GLN A 127 -9.42 12.97 14.34
N LEU A 128 -8.73 13.77 13.53
CA LEU A 128 -7.97 14.93 14.00
C LEU A 128 -8.89 16.05 14.49
N GLU A 129 -10.05 16.27 13.85
CA GLU A 129 -11.07 17.21 14.31
C GLU A 129 -11.67 16.76 15.65
N ILE A 130 -11.95 15.48 15.83
CA ILE A 130 -12.40 14.90 17.12
C ILE A 130 -11.34 15.14 18.20
N ALA A 131 -10.06 15.11 17.85
CA ALA A 131 -8.95 15.43 18.76
C ALA A 131 -8.72 16.93 18.98
N GLY A 132 -9.57 17.81 18.42
CA GLY A 132 -9.55 19.27 18.62
C GLY A 132 -8.59 20.02 17.67
N LEU A 133 -8.12 19.38 16.62
CA LEU A 133 -7.29 20.04 15.58
C LEU A 133 -8.16 20.53 14.43
N THR A 134 -7.58 21.39 13.59
CA THR A 134 -8.22 21.86 12.34
C THR A 134 -7.34 21.44 11.15
N PRO A 135 -7.50 20.22 10.63
CA PRO A 135 -6.72 19.74 9.51
C PRO A 135 -7.15 20.43 8.20
N HIS A 136 -6.19 20.63 7.30
CA HIS A 136 -6.41 21.12 5.96
C HIS A 136 -5.85 20.10 4.96
N PRO A 137 -6.68 19.17 4.43
CA PRO A 137 -6.25 18.25 3.39
C PRO A 137 -5.89 19.02 2.11
N VAL A 138 -4.71 18.73 1.58
CA VAL A 138 -4.22 19.30 0.34
C VAL A 138 -3.92 18.15 -0.63
N SER A 139 -4.64 18.11 -1.75
CA SER A 139 -4.37 17.16 -2.82
C SER A 139 -3.26 17.71 -3.72
N MET A 140 -2.18 16.95 -3.89
CA MET A 140 -1.14 17.32 -4.84
C MET A 140 -1.65 17.27 -6.29
N ASP A 141 -2.69 16.48 -6.56
CA ASP A 141 -3.29 16.37 -7.90
C ASP A 141 -3.83 17.73 -8.41
N ASP A 142 -4.21 18.63 -7.49
CA ASP A 142 -4.72 19.96 -7.82
C ASP A 142 -3.63 20.96 -8.27
N TYR A 143 -2.36 20.59 -8.11
CA TYR A 143 -1.20 21.43 -8.43
C TYR A 143 -0.45 20.98 -9.67
N PHE A 144 -0.82 19.85 -10.28
CA PHE A 144 -0.17 19.40 -11.50
C PHE A 144 -0.42 20.37 -12.65
N LEU A 145 0.63 20.64 -13.41
CA LEU A 145 0.55 21.40 -14.65
C LEU A 145 -0.32 20.66 -15.68
N ASP A 146 -0.92 21.42 -16.57
CA ASP A 146 -1.59 20.85 -17.74
C ASP A 146 -0.62 19.91 -18.48
N ARG A 147 -1.17 18.83 -19.04
CA ARG A 147 -0.37 17.79 -19.69
C ARG A 147 0.59 18.32 -20.74
N GLU A 148 0.17 19.36 -21.47
CA GLU A 148 0.99 19.97 -22.53
C GLU A 148 2.19 20.74 -21.97
N LEU A 149 2.08 21.25 -20.74
CA LEU A 149 3.13 22.00 -20.03
C LEU A 149 4.03 21.11 -19.17
N SER A 150 3.63 19.87 -18.96
CA SER A 150 4.40 18.92 -18.14
C SER A 150 5.76 18.61 -18.78
N PRO A 151 6.82 18.53 -17.98
CA PRO A 151 8.15 18.21 -18.48
C PRO A 151 8.19 16.83 -19.16
N ARG A 152 9.14 16.65 -20.08
CA ARG A 152 9.33 15.39 -20.79
C ARG A 152 10.64 14.73 -20.35
N ASP A 153 10.64 13.39 -20.37
CA ASP A 153 11.84 12.59 -20.14
C ASP A 153 12.78 12.61 -21.36
N GLU A 154 13.93 11.96 -21.24
CA GLU A 154 14.93 11.84 -22.32
C GLU A 154 14.39 11.13 -23.57
N ASN A 155 13.29 10.38 -23.46
CA ASN A 155 12.62 9.67 -24.55
C ASN A 155 11.44 10.48 -25.16
N GLY A 156 11.19 11.70 -24.67
CA GLY A 156 10.10 12.57 -25.12
C GLY A 156 8.73 12.26 -24.49
N ASN A 157 8.62 11.30 -23.53
CA ASN A 157 7.39 11.02 -22.83
C ASN A 157 7.17 12.03 -21.70
N TYR A 158 5.91 12.32 -21.39
CA TYR A 158 5.59 13.16 -20.24
C TYR A 158 6.06 12.52 -18.93
N ASN A 159 6.74 13.30 -18.11
CA ASN A 159 7.24 12.88 -16.80
C ASN A 159 6.46 13.57 -15.69
N PHE A 160 5.42 12.91 -15.18
CA PHE A 160 4.57 13.42 -14.10
C PHE A 160 5.13 13.15 -12.69
N GLU A 161 6.27 12.48 -12.58
CA GLU A 161 6.86 12.07 -11.31
C GLU A 161 7.95 13.05 -10.81
N THR A 162 7.97 14.25 -11.36
CA THR A 162 8.95 15.28 -10.97
C THR A 162 8.28 16.48 -10.31
N ILE A 163 9.03 17.17 -9.45
CA ILE A 163 8.62 18.44 -8.86
C ILE A 163 8.31 19.51 -9.93
N ALA A 164 8.95 19.44 -11.09
CA ALA A 164 8.72 20.38 -12.20
C ALA A 164 7.39 20.17 -12.93
N SER A 165 6.64 19.12 -12.59
CA SER A 165 5.29 18.86 -13.08
C SER A 165 4.18 19.43 -12.18
N LEU A 166 4.55 20.05 -11.05
CA LEU A 166 3.64 20.69 -10.08
C LEU A 166 3.52 22.21 -10.26
#